data_09aa00f9d005b282a7d43d253e456464
#
_entry.id   09aa00f9d005b282a7d43d253e456464
#
_cell.length_a   1.000
_cell.length_b   1.000
_cell.length_c   1.000
_cell.angle_alpha   90.00
_cell.angle_beta   90.00
_cell.angle_gamma   90.00
#
_symmetry.space_group_name_H-M   'P 1'
#
loop_
_entity.id
_entity.type
_entity.pdbx_description
1 polymer ?
#
loop_
_entity_poly.entity_id
_entity_poly.type
_entity_poly.pdbx_seq_one_letter_code
_entity_poly.pdbx_strand_id
1 'polypeptide(L)'
;MKFLYSDTQDYVDPEYNFTTDRNAPGRRRYWDDVYAHELMAPTPYDGLLVAMSAVRSAPGVATSKVRYSTSEEQRLLRDGVRKFLRFDGPKYKEAMMMGDCGSFAYVEQEKPAYDALEVFEFYADACFTHGVSPDHIIFACDVDNPPREAMGAEVLYRYDLTLENAREFMRICESEGFPFEPMGAVQGWSPQSIAEAAVTMEKMGYRYLAIGGLVPLKVEVIHQVLKTLREHIKVETKIHLLGFAKADSIQEFTGYGITSFDSTSPLIRAFMDEKANYYMPNGKGGLDYYAAIRIPQATENPRLMQGIKRGIFNPEDLQRRETRALAALRQFDQGSQGIEPTVEAIMDYQQFATLSGDDEKIGKNLIKVRQRLERTLTETPWKNCDCDVCAKVGVEVIIFRSANRNRRRGFHNLGIYHQHVQRILEKSR
;
A
#
# COMPACT_ATOMS: atom_id res chain seq x y z
N MET A 1 2.47 13.95 -12.48
CA MET A 1 1.75 13.12 -11.48
C MET A 1 2.76 12.61 -10.46
N LYS A 2 2.49 12.78 -9.15
CA LYS A 2 3.36 12.29 -8.07
C LYS A 2 2.76 11.02 -7.46
N PHE A 3 3.59 10.05 -7.15
CA PHE A 3 3.19 8.85 -6.39
C PHE A 3 3.55 9.02 -4.91
N LEU A 4 2.55 8.93 -4.03
CA LEU A 4 2.72 8.93 -2.59
C LEU A 4 2.58 7.51 -2.04
N TYR A 5 3.43 7.16 -1.10
CA TYR A 5 3.29 5.92 -0.35
C TYR A 5 2.57 6.20 0.98
N SER A 6 1.48 5.46 1.24
CA SER A 6 0.78 5.57 2.53
C SER A 6 1.51 4.76 3.58
N ASP A 7 2.21 5.44 4.50
CA ASP A 7 3.05 4.81 5.53
C ASP A 7 2.21 4.10 6.60
N THR A 8 2.63 2.88 6.93
CA THR A 8 2.12 2.10 8.06
C THR A 8 3.24 1.59 8.97
N GLN A 9 4.30 2.36 9.14
CA GLN A 9 5.53 2.00 9.84
C GLN A 9 6.28 0.84 9.17
N ASP A 10 6.46 0.95 7.87
CA ASP A 10 7.13 -0.06 7.07
C ASP A 10 8.63 0.21 7.01
N TYR A 11 9.32 -0.37 7.97
CA TYR A 11 10.77 -0.38 8.07
C TYR A 11 11.28 -1.80 8.33
N VAL A 12 12.55 -2.05 8.01
CA VAL A 12 13.21 -3.34 8.15
C VAL A 12 14.48 -3.23 8.99
N ASP A 13 14.80 -4.30 9.70
CA ASP A 13 16.08 -4.47 10.34
C ASP A 13 17.17 -4.66 9.26
N PRO A 14 18.14 -3.74 9.10
CA PRO A 14 19.19 -3.87 8.09
C PRO A 14 20.10 -5.07 8.34
N GLU A 15 20.27 -5.48 9.61
CA GLU A 15 21.13 -6.58 10.07
C GLU A 15 20.35 -7.89 10.31
N TYR A 16 19.16 -8.03 9.72
CA TYR A 16 18.35 -9.24 9.84
C TYR A 16 19.09 -10.47 9.36
N ASN A 17 19.14 -11.50 10.20
CA ASN A 17 19.77 -12.77 9.86
C ASN A 17 18.80 -13.68 9.10
N PHE A 18 19.01 -13.82 7.80
CA PHE A 18 18.15 -14.63 6.92
C PHE A 18 18.34 -16.14 7.12
N THR A 19 19.43 -16.59 7.72
CA THR A 19 19.66 -18.03 8.00
C THR A 19 18.83 -18.48 9.19
N THR A 20 18.81 -17.68 10.25
CA THR A 20 18.10 -18.00 11.49
C THR A 20 16.70 -17.38 11.57
N ASP A 21 16.32 -16.53 10.62
CA ASP A 21 15.08 -15.73 10.61
C ASP A 21 14.90 -14.83 11.85
N ARG A 22 15.99 -14.25 12.34
CA ARG A 22 15.99 -13.42 13.54
C ARG A 22 16.50 -12.00 13.28
N ASN A 23 15.90 -11.07 14.01
CA ASN A 23 16.41 -9.71 14.06
C ASN A 23 17.79 -9.67 14.77
N ALA A 24 18.53 -8.59 14.54
CA ALA A 24 19.77 -8.32 15.21
C ALA A 24 19.62 -8.34 16.74
N PRO A 25 20.57 -8.93 17.49
CA PRO A 25 20.55 -8.89 18.96
C PRO A 25 20.55 -7.45 19.47
N GLY A 26 19.70 -7.15 20.46
CA GLY A 26 19.59 -5.81 21.04
C GLY A 26 18.96 -4.75 20.15
N ARG A 27 18.40 -5.11 18.99
CA ARG A 27 17.72 -4.20 18.08
C ARG A 27 16.65 -3.36 18.78
N ARG A 28 16.72 -2.07 18.61
CA ARG A 28 15.69 -1.11 19.03
C ARG A 28 14.85 -0.75 17.80
N ARG A 29 13.63 -1.31 17.75
CA ARG A 29 12.68 -1.00 16.68
C ARG A 29 12.61 0.50 16.43
N TYR A 30 12.42 0.93 15.19
CA TYR A 30 12.50 2.30 14.70
C TYR A 30 13.93 2.87 14.68
N TRP A 31 14.70 2.80 15.76
CA TRP A 31 16.01 3.48 15.85
C TRP A 31 17.09 2.80 15.01
N ASP A 32 17.05 1.47 14.99
CA ASP A 32 18.04 0.64 14.28
C ASP A 32 17.49 0.14 12.94
N ASP A 33 16.19 0.39 12.64
CA ASP A 33 15.53 0.00 11.40
C ASP A 33 15.69 1.06 10.31
N VAL A 34 15.47 0.65 9.06
CA VAL A 34 15.53 1.54 7.89
C VAL A 34 14.25 1.48 7.07
N TYR A 35 13.83 2.64 6.57
CA TYR A 35 12.72 2.78 5.62
C TYR A 35 13.16 2.46 4.18
N ALA A 36 12.19 2.29 3.28
CA ALA A 36 12.47 2.05 1.87
C ALA A 36 13.30 3.18 1.22
N HIS A 37 13.01 4.43 1.55
CA HIS A 37 13.72 5.61 1.02
C HIS A 37 15.14 5.81 1.59
N GLU A 38 15.48 5.13 2.70
CA GLU A 38 16.84 5.09 3.23
C GLU A 38 17.65 3.94 2.61
N LEU A 39 16.97 2.87 2.19
CA LEU A 39 17.58 1.67 1.63
C LEU A 39 17.82 1.77 0.13
N MET A 40 17.01 2.55 -0.59
CA MET A 40 16.94 2.55 -2.06
C MET A 40 17.29 3.90 -2.67
N ALA A 41 18.00 3.86 -3.80
CA ALA A 41 18.27 4.98 -4.69
C ALA A 41 17.93 4.57 -6.14
N PRO A 42 17.10 5.34 -6.87
CA PRO A 42 16.36 6.51 -6.40
C PRO A 42 15.30 6.19 -5.35
N THR A 43 14.82 7.23 -4.64
CA THR A 43 13.70 7.13 -3.69
C THR A 43 12.48 6.48 -4.36
N PRO A 44 11.84 5.48 -3.74
CA PRO A 44 10.79 4.68 -4.39
C PRO A 44 9.39 5.33 -4.40
N TYR A 45 9.28 6.63 -4.10
CA TYR A 45 8.06 7.44 -4.11
C TYR A 45 8.39 8.94 -4.04
N ASP A 46 7.45 9.80 -4.44
CA ASP A 46 7.61 11.26 -4.47
C ASP A 46 7.18 11.94 -3.15
N GLY A 47 6.62 11.19 -2.23
CA GLY A 47 6.14 11.68 -0.94
C GLY A 47 5.49 10.58 -0.11
N LEU A 48 5.04 10.96 1.07
CA LEU A 48 4.39 10.06 2.02
C LEU A 48 3.01 10.59 2.41
N LEU A 49 2.06 9.68 2.57
CA LEU A 49 0.78 9.94 3.21
C LEU A 49 0.76 9.27 4.58
N VAL A 50 0.28 9.97 5.59
CA VAL A 50 0.06 9.42 6.93
C VAL A 50 -1.40 9.62 7.34
N ALA A 51 -2.10 8.52 7.57
CA ALA A 51 -3.47 8.57 8.04
C ALA A 51 -3.52 8.79 9.56
N MET A 52 -4.31 9.78 10.01
CA MET A 52 -4.50 10.08 11.44
C MET A 52 -5.02 8.85 12.20
N SER A 53 -5.92 8.06 11.59
CA SER A 53 -6.43 6.81 12.17
C SER A 53 -5.38 5.72 12.37
N ALA A 54 -4.24 5.78 11.68
CA ALA A 54 -3.11 4.89 11.91
C ALA A 54 -2.24 5.36 13.09
N VAL A 55 -2.26 6.65 13.39
CA VAL A 55 -1.45 7.29 14.45
C VAL A 55 -2.23 7.37 15.76
N ARG A 56 -3.45 7.88 15.73
CA ARG A 56 -4.26 8.23 16.91
C ARG A 56 -5.43 7.27 17.07
N SER A 57 -5.61 6.76 18.28
CA SER A 57 -6.81 6.01 18.65
C SER A 57 -7.99 6.97 18.89
N ALA A 58 -9.16 6.61 18.39
CA ALA A 58 -10.40 7.33 18.67
C ALA A 58 -11.59 6.36 18.81
N PRO A 59 -12.71 6.76 19.42
CA PRO A 59 -13.94 5.97 19.43
C PRO A 59 -14.34 5.60 17.99
N GLY A 60 -14.65 4.32 17.77
CA GLY A 60 -15.01 3.81 16.43
C GLY A 60 -13.84 3.41 15.55
N VAL A 61 -12.60 3.76 15.88
CA VAL A 61 -11.41 3.24 15.20
C VAL A 61 -11.01 1.92 15.83
N ALA A 62 -11.00 0.84 15.03
CA ALA A 62 -10.55 -0.45 15.52
C ALA A 62 -9.08 -0.40 15.94
N THR A 63 -8.74 -0.91 17.13
CA THR A 63 -7.36 -0.90 17.66
C THR A 63 -6.36 -1.59 16.73
N SER A 64 -6.81 -2.57 15.93
CA SER A 64 -5.99 -3.21 14.90
C SER A 64 -5.59 -2.28 13.74
N LYS A 65 -6.21 -1.12 13.60
CA LYS A 65 -5.87 -0.10 12.59
C LYS A 65 -4.81 0.87 13.08
N VAL A 66 -4.74 1.11 14.39
CA VAL A 66 -3.72 1.97 15.00
C VAL A 66 -2.36 1.25 14.91
N ARG A 67 -1.37 1.91 14.33
CA ARG A 67 -0.03 1.38 14.09
C ARG A 67 1.02 1.98 15.00
N TYR A 68 0.79 3.21 15.42
CA TYR A 68 1.70 3.97 16.26
C TYR A 68 1.37 3.75 17.74
N SER A 69 2.38 3.62 18.56
CA SER A 69 2.23 3.71 20.02
C SER A 69 2.02 5.17 20.43
N THR A 70 1.49 5.40 21.62
CA THR A 70 1.32 6.76 22.16
C THR A 70 2.64 7.54 22.19
N SER A 71 3.76 6.86 22.49
CA SER A 71 5.08 7.52 22.49
C SER A 71 5.56 7.89 21.08
N GLU A 72 5.20 7.12 20.07
CA GLU A 72 5.48 7.43 18.66
C GLU A 72 4.61 8.56 18.15
N GLU A 73 3.32 8.62 18.53
CA GLU A 73 2.44 9.75 18.26
C GLU A 73 3.01 11.05 18.86
N GLN A 74 3.35 11.05 20.17
CA GLN A 74 3.93 12.21 20.82
C GLN A 74 5.25 12.68 20.19
N ARG A 75 6.06 11.73 19.72
CA ARG A 75 7.30 12.06 19.01
C ARG A 75 7.03 12.63 17.62
N LEU A 76 6.06 12.10 16.88
CA LEU A 76 5.65 12.61 15.57
C LEU A 76 5.18 14.06 15.67
N LEU A 77 4.33 14.37 16.65
CA LEU A 77 3.86 15.74 16.88
C LEU A 77 5.00 16.69 17.30
N ARG A 78 5.89 16.24 18.18
CA ARG A 78 7.02 17.06 18.66
C ARG A 78 8.08 17.32 17.58
N ASP A 79 8.43 16.29 16.80
CA ASP A 79 9.56 16.33 15.85
C ASP A 79 9.11 16.76 14.44
N GLY A 80 7.81 16.70 14.16
CA GLY A 80 7.22 16.87 12.83
C GLY A 80 7.33 15.61 11.96
N VAL A 81 6.40 15.45 11.03
CA VAL A 81 6.26 14.24 10.20
C VAL A 81 7.52 13.93 9.37
N ARG A 82 8.21 14.97 8.85
CA ARG A 82 9.43 14.76 8.04
C ARG A 82 10.55 14.14 8.86
N LYS A 83 10.85 14.70 10.01
CA LYS A 83 11.92 14.22 10.87
C LYS A 83 11.56 12.88 11.49
N PHE A 84 10.31 12.68 11.90
CA PHE A 84 9.85 11.41 12.44
C PHE A 84 10.01 10.28 11.42
N LEU A 85 9.62 10.50 10.16
CA LEU A 85 9.77 9.51 9.09
C LEU A 85 11.17 9.53 8.42
N ARG A 86 12.12 10.32 8.95
CA ARG A 86 13.48 10.48 8.39
C ARG A 86 13.47 10.88 6.91
N PHE A 87 12.51 11.74 6.56
CA PHE A 87 12.30 12.28 5.21
C PHE A 87 12.62 13.79 5.17
N ASP A 88 13.60 14.22 5.97
CA ASP A 88 14.02 15.61 6.20
C ASP A 88 15.36 15.97 5.52
N GLY A 89 16.01 15.01 4.86
CA GLY A 89 17.24 15.26 4.11
C GLY A 89 17.04 16.22 2.93
N PRO A 90 18.11 16.93 2.45
CA PRO A 90 18.02 17.93 1.39
C PRO A 90 17.35 17.40 0.10
N LYS A 91 17.55 16.15 -0.25
CA LYS A 91 16.94 15.48 -1.41
C LYS A 91 15.41 15.34 -1.33
N TYR A 92 14.84 15.48 -0.13
CA TYR A 92 13.40 15.33 0.10
C TYR A 92 12.67 16.66 0.31
N LYS A 93 13.36 17.80 0.17
CA LYS A 93 12.79 19.12 0.45
C LYS A 93 11.46 19.38 -0.26
N GLU A 94 11.35 18.96 -1.53
CA GLU A 94 10.17 19.15 -2.37
C GLU A 94 9.18 17.96 -2.29
N ALA A 95 9.45 16.97 -1.44
CA ALA A 95 8.57 15.83 -1.28
C ALA A 95 7.27 16.23 -0.56
N MET A 96 6.17 15.64 -1.01
CA MET A 96 4.85 15.87 -0.43
C MET A 96 4.69 15.05 0.85
N MET A 97 4.35 15.72 1.95
CA MET A 97 3.95 15.07 3.20
C MET A 97 2.47 15.34 3.40
N MET A 98 1.64 14.33 3.17
CA MET A 98 0.19 14.46 3.13
C MET A 98 -0.43 13.83 4.38
N GLY A 99 -1.26 14.60 5.06
CA GLY A 99 -2.13 14.11 6.13
C GLY A 99 -3.49 13.70 5.57
N ASP A 100 -3.99 12.54 6.01
CA ASP A 100 -5.33 12.03 5.72
C ASP A 100 -6.01 11.62 7.04
N CYS A 101 -7.33 11.77 7.16
CA CYS A 101 -8.05 11.37 8.36
C CYS A 101 -8.12 9.86 8.55
N GLY A 102 -8.02 9.08 7.45
CA GLY A 102 -8.05 7.62 7.46
C GLY A 102 -9.45 7.04 7.55
N SER A 103 -10.38 7.56 6.78
CA SER A 103 -11.81 7.22 6.80
C SER A 103 -12.11 5.72 6.60
N PHE A 104 -11.24 4.95 5.96
CA PHE A 104 -11.34 3.48 5.92
C PHE A 104 -11.35 2.79 7.30
N ALA A 105 -10.79 3.41 8.32
CA ALA A 105 -10.70 2.80 9.63
C ALA A 105 -12.02 2.89 10.42
N TYR A 106 -12.89 3.80 10.05
CA TYR A 106 -14.19 4.03 10.72
C TYR A 106 -15.38 4.03 9.74
N VAL A 107 -15.21 3.43 8.57
CA VAL A 107 -16.28 3.37 7.52
C VAL A 107 -17.58 2.74 8.00
N GLU A 108 -17.51 1.83 8.97
CA GLU A 108 -18.69 1.18 9.59
C GLU A 108 -19.39 2.07 10.63
N GLN A 109 -18.82 3.22 10.98
CA GLN A 109 -19.40 4.14 11.94
C GLN A 109 -20.42 5.07 11.26
N GLU A 110 -21.37 5.57 12.03
CA GLU A 110 -22.33 6.57 11.55
C GLU A 110 -21.66 7.90 11.25
N LYS A 111 -20.67 8.29 12.06
CA LYS A 111 -19.93 9.57 11.96
C LYS A 111 -18.44 9.32 11.82
N PRO A 112 -17.68 10.27 11.22
CA PRO A 112 -16.24 10.28 11.28
C PRO A 112 -15.74 10.22 12.72
N ALA A 113 -14.61 9.57 12.93
CA ALA A 113 -13.99 9.41 14.24
C ALA A 113 -13.33 10.70 14.76
N TYR A 114 -13.08 11.65 13.86
CA TYR A 114 -12.41 12.93 14.14
C TYR A 114 -13.20 14.08 13.53
N ASP A 115 -13.28 15.21 14.22
CA ASP A 115 -13.85 16.45 13.69
C ASP A 115 -12.83 17.27 12.88
N ALA A 116 -13.30 18.37 12.28
CA ALA A 116 -12.45 19.20 11.42
C ALA A 116 -11.32 19.89 12.16
N LEU A 117 -11.54 20.27 13.44
CA LEU A 117 -10.53 20.93 14.26
C LEU A 117 -9.43 19.93 14.70
N GLU A 118 -9.82 18.75 15.17
CA GLU A 118 -8.88 17.70 15.56
C GLU A 118 -7.96 17.29 14.39
N VAL A 119 -8.53 17.19 13.19
CA VAL A 119 -7.77 16.86 11.97
C VAL A 119 -6.84 18.00 11.58
N PHE A 120 -7.31 19.25 11.65
CA PHE A 120 -6.48 20.42 11.38
C PHE A 120 -5.29 20.51 12.34
N GLU A 121 -5.55 20.42 13.66
CA GLU A 121 -4.51 20.48 14.69
C GLU A 121 -3.46 19.38 14.49
N PHE A 122 -3.90 18.16 14.22
CA PHE A 122 -2.97 17.06 13.94
C PHE A 122 -2.05 17.35 12.75
N TYR A 123 -2.57 17.93 11.66
CA TYR A 123 -1.73 18.25 10.50
C TYR A 123 -0.80 19.44 10.76
N ALA A 124 -1.27 20.45 11.44
CA ALA A 124 -0.48 21.64 11.79
C ALA A 124 0.65 21.29 12.75
N ASP A 125 0.35 20.59 13.85
CA ASP A 125 1.32 20.19 14.87
C ASP A 125 2.40 19.27 14.30
N ALA A 126 2.02 18.31 13.44
CA ALA A 126 2.96 17.41 12.79
C ALA A 126 3.66 18.03 11.57
N CYS A 127 3.40 19.29 11.23
CA CYS A 127 4.01 20.02 10.11
C CYS A 127 3.85 19.30 8.77
N PHE A 128 2.66 18.84 8.43
CA PHE A 128 2.35 18.34 7.10
C PHE A 128 2.44 19.44 6.05
N THR A 129 2.69 19.09 4.78
CA THR A 129 2.67 20.06 3.67
C THR A 129 1.30 20.17 3.02
N HIS A 130 0.49 19.13 3.13
CA HIS A 130 -0.86 19.02 2.58
C HIS A 130 -1.74 18.28 3.57
N GLY A 131 -3.00 18.69 3.70
CA GLY A 131 -3.96 18.08 4.61
C GLY A 131 -5.32 17.89 3.95
N VAL A 132 -5.84 16.67 3.99
CA VAL A 132 -7.16 16.32 3.45
C VAL A 132 -8.25 16.61 4.47
N SER A 133 -9.33 17.30 4.07
CA SER A 133 -10.48 17.54 4.93
C SER A 133 -11.12 16.21 5.37
N PRO A 134 -11.72 16.15 6.58
CA PRO A 134 -12.40 14.92 7.03
C PRO A 134 -13.55 14.54 6.10
N ASP A 135 -13.65 13.25 5.80
CA ASP A 135 -14.68 12.70 4.93
C ASP A 135 -15.32 11.43 5.51
N HIS A 136 -16.40 11.01 4.88
CA HIS A 136 -17.03 9.72 5.13
C HIS A 136 -17.23 8.98 3.82
N ILE A 137 -16.58 7.81 3.66
CA ILE A 137 -16.47 7.12 2.36
C ILE A 137 -17.84 6.67 1.83
N ILE A 138 -18.06 6.92 0.55
CA ILE A 138 -19.16 6.36 -0.26
C ILE A 138 -18.53 5.42 -1.28
N PHE A 139 -18.77 4.11 -1.14
CA PHE A 139 -18.23 3.11 -2.06
C PHE A 139 -19.07 2.86 -3.30
N ALA A 140 -20.36 3.26 -3.28
CA ALA A 140 -21.23 3.11 -4.42
C ALA A 140 -20.92 4.17 -5.47
N CYS A 141 -20.79 3.77 -6.74
CA CYS A 141 -20.70 4.71 -7.85
C CYS A 141 -21.52 4.15 -9.01
N ASP A 142 -22.68 4.77 -9.24
CA ASP A 142 -23.61 4.40 -10.30
C ASP A 142 -23.41 5.32 -11.52
N VAL A 143 -23.03 4.72 -12.64
CA VAL A 143 -22.74 5.43 -13.89
C VAL A 143 -23.98 5.98 -14.58
N ASP A 144 -25.17 5.52 -14.22
CA ASP A 144 -26.44 6.01 -14.75
C ASP A 144 -26.87 7.34 -14.10
N ASN A 145 -26.06 7.86 -13.17
CA ASN A 145 -26.25 9.15 -12.50
C ASN A 145 -27.64 9.31 -11.85
N PRO A 146 -28.04 8.43 -10.93
CA PRO A 146 -29.31 8.55 -10.26
C PRO A 146 -29.40 9.90 -9.51
N PRO A 147 -30.60 10.54 -9.55
CA PRO A 147 -30.83 11.81 -8.88
C PRO A 147 -30.75 11.63 -7.35
N ARG A 148 -30.54 12.74 -6.64
CA ARG A 148 -30.37 12.75 -5.18
C ARG A 148 -31.54 12.08 -4.45
N GLU A 149 -32.75 12.29 -4.94
CA GLU A 149 -34.01 11.77 -4.36
C GLU A 149 -34.12 10.24 -4.43
N ALA A 150 -33.35 9.61 -5.33
CA ALA A 150 -33.31 8.15 -5.47
C ALA A 150 -32.31 7.49 -4.51
N MET A 151 -31.50 8.29 -3.79
CA MET A 151 -30.45 7.77 -2.93
C MET A 151 -30.95 7.46 -1.52
N GLY A 152 -30.36 6.41 -0.91
CA GLY A 152 -30.63 6.07 0.48
C GLY A 152 -30.10 7.13 1.46
N ALA A 153 -30.79 7.27 2.59
CA ALA A 153 -30.50 8.28 3.61
C ALA A 153 -29.02 8.26 4.09
N GLU A 154 -28.40 7.08 4.19
CA GLU A 154 -27.00 6.93 4.61
C GLU A 154 -26.04 7.57 3.60
N VAL A 155 -26.24 7.33 2.30
CA VAL A 155 -25.40 7.88 1.23
C VAL A 155 -25.50 9.41 1.22
N LEU A 156 -26.72 9.94 1.33
CA LEU A 156 -26.95 11.38 1.40
C LEU A 156 -26.32 12.01 2.64
N TYR A 157 -26.46 11.36 3.79
CA TYR A 157 -25.87 11.82 5.03
C TYR A 157 -24.33 11.90 4.92
N ARG A 158 -23.68 10.84 4.40
CA ARG A 158 -22.23 10.82 4.20
C ARG A 158 -21.74 11.91 3.23
N TYR A 159 -22.51 12.14 2.17
CA TYR A 159 -22.22 13.18 1.19
C TYR A 159 -22.31 14.58 1.80
N ASP A 160 -23.43 14.89 2.47
CA ASP A 160 -23.67 16.20 3.08
C ASP A 160 -22.66 16.46 4.21
N LEU A 161 -22.40 15.48 5.05
CA LEU A 161 -21.42 15.56 6.14
C LEU A 161 -20.00 15.81 5.61
N THR A 162 -19.61 15.16 4.51
CA THR A 162 -18.31 15.40 3.89
C THR A 162 -18.19 16.86 3.40
N LEU A 163 -19.23 17.42 2.80
CA LEU A 163 -19.25 18.82 2.38
C LEU A 163 -19.27 19.79 3.57
N GLU A 164 -19.95 19.46 4.64
CA GLU A 164 -19.99 20.27 5.86
C GLU A 164 -18.63 20.30 6.55
N ASN A 165 -18.01 19.14 6.74
CA ASN A 165 -16.65 19.01 7.28
C ASN A 165 -15.62 19.78 6.45
N ALA A 166 -15.72 19.70 5.12
CA ALA A 166 -14.82 20.43 4.24
C ALA A 166 -14.99 21.96 4.39
N ARG A 167 -16.21 22.44 4.55
CA ARG A 167 -16.47 23.87 4.78
C ARG A 167 -15.86 24.34 6.10
N GLU A 168 -16.07 23.59 7.17
CA GLU A 168 -15.50 23.91 8.48
C GLU A 168 -13.98 23.83 8.49
N PHE A 169 -13.40 22.80 7.86
CA PHE A 169 -11.96 22.63 7.74
C PHE A 169 -11.31 23.81 6.99
N MET A 170 -11.92 24.26 5.87
CA MET A 170 -11.43 25.43 5.13
C MET A 170 -11.51 26.69 5.98
N ARG A 171 -12.60 26.91 6.70
CA ARG A 171 -12.79 28.06 7.60
C ARG A 171 -11.69 28.10 8.67
N ILE A 172 -11.34 26.95 9.26
CA ILE A 172 -10.24 26.84 10.22
C ILE A 172 -8.91 27.15 9.55
N CYS A 173 -8.62 26.59 8.36
CA CYS A 173 -7.40 26.89 7.62
C CYS A 173 -7.25 28.39 7.31
N GLU A 174 -8.34 29.07 6.94
CA GLU A 174 -8.35 30.52 6.69
C GLU A 174 -8.04 31.31 7.97
N SER A 175 -8.63 30.94 9.11
CA SER A 175 -8.41 31.63 10.38
C SER A 175 -6.99 31.47 10.91
N GLU A 176 -6.35 30.32 10.64
CA GLU A 176 -5.02 29.96 11.13
C GLU A 176 -3.89 30.23 10.11
N GLY A 177 -4.21 30.86 8.97
CA GLY A 177 -3.22 31.35 8.01
C GLY A 177 -2.58 30.26 7.15
N PHE A 178 -3.27 29.16 6.90
CA PHE A 178 -2.85 28.08 5.99
C PHE A 178 -1.48 27.47 6.31
N PRO A 179 -1.31 26.78 7.45
CA PRO A 179 -0.03 26.15 7.80
C PRO A 179 0.38 25.03 6.83
N PHE A 180 -0.57 24.53 6.05
CA PHE A 180 -0.39 23.53 4.98
C PHE A 180 -1.35 23.84 3.82
N GLU A 181 -1.15 23.22 2.64
CA GLU A 181 -2.11 23.31 1.51
C GLU A 181 -3.34 22.43 1.82
N PRO A 182 -4.55 23.00 1.99
CA PRO A 182 -5.75 22.23 2.24
C PRO A 182 -6.24 21.53 0.98
N MET A 183 -6.65 20.28 1.15
CA MET A 183 -7.20 19.44 0.09
C MET A 183 -8.65 19.07 0.43
N GLY A 184 -9.60 19.37 -0.46
CA GLY A 184 -11.01 19.02 -0.28
C GLY A 184 -11.25 17.55 -0.60
N ALA A 185 -11.70 16.76 0.37
CA ALA A 185 -12.11 15.37 0.15
C ALA A 185 -13.43 15.31 -0.61
N VAL A 186 -13.43 14.70 -1.78
CA VAL A 186 -14.60 14.59 -2.65
C VAL A 186 -15.16 13.18 -2.59
N GLN A 187 -16.42 13.05 -2.19
CA GLN A 187 -17.19 11.82 -2.18
C GLN A 187 -18.47 12.01 -3.03
N GLY A 188 -19.00 10.91 -3.55
CA GLY A 188 -20.26 10.93 -4.31
C GLY A 188 -20.68 9.53 -4.72
N TRP A 189 -21.91 9.39 -5.18
CA TRP A 189 -22.50 8.09 -5.56
C TRP A 189 -22.58 7.87 -7.08
N SER A 190 -22.13 8.87 -7.86
CA SER A 190 -22.12 8.81 -9.33
C SER A 190 -21.08 9.77 -9.88
N PRO A 191 -20.66 9.64 -11.16
CA PRO A 191 -19.78 10.62 -11.81
C PRO A 191 -20.30 12.06 -11.68
N GLN A 192 -21.60 12.27 -11.84
CA GLN A 192 -22.23 13.60 -11.75
C GLN A 192 -22.17 14.15 -10.31
N SER A 193 -22.56 13.36 -9.29
CA SER A 193 -22.54 13.81 -7.88
C SER A 193 -21.11 14.10 -7.38
N ILE A 194 -20.10 13.34 -7.85
CA ILE A 194 -18.68 13.61 -7.58
C ILE A 194 -18.28 14.96 -8.19
N ALA A 195 -18.68 15.24 -9.44
CA ALA A 195 -18.38 16.51 -10.10
C ALA A 195 -19.09 17.70 -9.39
N GLU A 196 -20.32 17.55 -8.94
CA GLU A 196 -21.06 18.56 -8.18
C GLU A 196 -20.40 18.85 -6.82
N ALA A 197 -19.96 17.81 -6.10
CA ALA A 197 -19.18 17.96 -4.87
C ALA A 197 -17.88 18.72 -5.14
N ALA A 198 -17.16 18.37 -6.20
CA ALA A 198 -15.90 19.01 -6.57
C ALA A 198 -16.10 20.51 -6.89
N VAL A 199 -17.12 20.87 -7.67
CA VAL A 199 -17.48 22.28 -7.94
C VAL A 199 -17.84 23.01 -6.64
N THR A 200 -18.52 22.34 -5.72
CA THR A 200 -18.85 22.91 -4.41
C THR A 200 -17.58 23.17 -3.59
N MET A 201 -16.62 22.27 -3.61
CA MET A 201 -15.30 22.44 -2.97
C MET A 201 -14.54 23.62 -3.58
N GLU A 202 -14.52 23.79 -4.92
CA GLU A 202 -13.92 24.95 -5.55
C GLU A 202 -14.54 26.28 -5.09
N LYS A 203 -15.86 26.30 -4.93
CA LYS A 203 -16.57 27.50 -4.39
C LYS A 203 -16.22 27.79 -2.93
N MET A 204 -15.82 26.78 -2.16
CA MET A 204 -15.30 26.93 -0.80
C MET A 204 -13.86 27.44 -0.76
N GLY A 205 -13.15 27.52 -1.91
CA GLY A 205 -11.78 27.98 -2.01
C GLY A 205 -10.73 26.89 -2.20
N TYR A 206 -11.11 25.63 -2.23
CA TYR A 206 -10.16 24.54 -2.50
C TYR A 206 -9.61 24.61 -3.93
N ARG A 207 -8.29 24.47 -4.03
CA ARG A 207 -7.55 24.40 -5.29
C ARG A 207 -6.94 23.02 -5.54
N TYR A 208 -7.04 22.15 -4.57
CA TYR A 208 -6.60 20.76 -4.63
C TYR A 208 -7.72 19.86 -4.08
N LEU A 209 -8.14 18.90 -4.89
CA LEU A 209 -9.23 17.98 -4.57
C LEU A 209 -8.69 16.58 -4.41
N ALA A 210 -9.10 15.88 -3.35
CA ALA A 210 -8.77 14.49 -3.07
C ALA A 210 -10.01 13.61 -3.35
N ILE A 211 -9.97 12.84 -4.44
CA ILE A 211 -11.11 12.05 -4.90
C ILE A 211 -11.09 10.70 -4.19
N GLY A 212 -12.09 10.45 -3.34
CA GLY A 212 -12.26 9.21 -2.59
C GLY A 212 -13.18 8.19 -3.28
N GLY A 213 -13.38 7.02 -2.62
CA GLY A 213 -14.32 5.99 -3.09
C GLY A 213 -13.90 5.19 -4.32
N LEU A 214 -12.71 5.42 -4.91
CA LEU A 214 -12.29 4.84 -6.18
C LEU A 214 -11.77 3.39 -6.08
N VAL A 215 -11.35 2.95 -4.90
CA VAL A 215 -10.66 1.66 -4.68
C VAL A 215 -11.43 0.46 -5.25
N PRO A 216 -12.74 0.26 -4.98
CA PRO A 216 -13.49 -0.88 -5.47
C PRO A 216 -13.92 -0.77 -6.94
N LEU A 217 -13.78 0.41 -7.57
CA LEU A 217 -14.33 0.67 -8.88
C LEU A 217 -13.52 -0.01 -10.00
N LYS A 218 -14.20 -0.37 -11.08
CA LYS A 218 -13.54 -0.81 -12.31
C LYS A 218 -12.91 0.37 -13.04
N VAL A 219 -11.94 0.08 -13.89
CA VAL A 219 -11.19 1.08 -14.67
C VAL A 219 -12.13 1.95 -15.51
N GLU A 220 -13.13 1.33 -16.17
CA GLU A 220 -14.09 2.02 -17.02
C GLU A 220 -14.94 3.04 -16.24
N VAL A 221 -15.32 2.70 -15.00
CA VAL A 221 -16.07 3.61 -14.11
C VAL A 221 -15.20 4.78 -13.68
N ILE A 222 -13.93 4.51 -13.34
CA ILE A 222 -12.97 5.58 -12.99
C ILE A 222 -12.77 6.55 -14.16
N HIS A 223 -12.71 6.05 -15.40
CA HIS A 223 -12.65 6.90 -16.60
C HIS A 223 -13.86 7.83 -16.71
N GLN A 224 -15.07 7.32 -16.47
CA GLN A 224 -16.28 8.14 -16.50
C GLN A 224 -16.27 9.21 -15.41
N VAL A 225 -15.89 8.83 -14.17
CA VAL A 225 -15.74 9.78 -13.05
C VAL A 225 -14.75 10.89 -13.41
N LEU A 226 -13.56 10.56 -13.87
CA LEU A 226 -12.52 11.56 -14.16
C LEU A 226 -12.85 12.44 -15.37
N LYS A 227 -13.51 11.88 -16.38
CA LYS A 227 -13.99 12.63 -17.53
C LYS A 227 -15.05 13.66 -17.10
N THR A 228 -16.10 13.22 -16.42
CA THR A 228 -17.16 14.11 -15.92
C THR A 228 -16.60 15.16 -14.98
N LEU A 229 -15.69 14.76 -14.09
CA LEU A 229 -15.02 15.69 -13.17
C LEU A 229 -14.30 16.80 -13.93
N ARG A 230 -13.48 16.47 -14.94
CA ARG A 230 -12.71 17.46 -15.72
C ARG A 230 -13.57 18.38 -16.57
N GLU A 231 -14.75 17.93 -17.00
CA GLU A 231 -15.72 18.76 -17.72
C GLU A 231 -16.36 19.85 -16.83
N HIS A 232 -16.33 19.71 -15.50
CA HIS A 232 -17.02 20.57 -14.56
C HIS A 232 -16.10 21.47 -13.71
N ILE A 233 -14.89 21.02 -13.40
CA ILE A 233 -13.93 21.78 -12.58
C ILE A 233 -12.97 22.59 -13.44
N LYS A 234 -12.34 23.60 -12.83
CA LYS A 234 -11.33 24.43 -13.49
C LYS A 234 -10.11 23.62 -13.89
N VAL A 235 -9.46 24.01 -14.98
CA VAL A 235 -8.28 23.30 -15.51
C VAL A 235 -7.08 23.37 -14.54
N GLU A 236 -6.94 24.48 -13.79
CA GLU A 236 -5.89 24.68 -12.79
C GLU A 236 -6.11 23.91 -11.49
N THR A 237 -7.32 23.40 -11.24
CA THR A 237 -7.61 22.61 -10.03
C THR A 237 -6.85 21.31 -10.05
N LYS A 238 -6.00 21.14 -9.03
CA LYS A 238 -5.21 19.92 -8.83
C LYS A 238 -6.09 18.76 -8.38
N ILE A 239 -5.75 17.54 -8.81
CA ILE A 239 -6.47 16.31 -8.43
C ILE A 239 -5.49 15.34 -7.78
N HIS A 240 -5.87 14.80 -6.63
CA HIS A 240 -5.29 13.64 -6.00
C HIS A 240 -6.28 12.48 -6.02
N LEU A 241 -5.83 11.27 -6.35
CA LEU A 241 -6.66 10.06 -6.27
C LEU A 241 -6.31 9.28 -5.02
N LEU A 242 -7.24 9.17 -4.07
CA LEU A 242 -7.05 8.46 -2.81
C LEU A 242 -7.09 6.93 -3.02
N GLY A 243 -6.05 6.25 -2.54
CA GLY A 243 -5.94 4.79 -2.55
C GLY A 243 -5.89 4.15 -3.93
N PHE A 244 -5.35 4.83 -4.93
CA PHE A 244 -5.37 4.37 -6.33
C PHE A 244 -4.43 3.19 -6.57
N ALA A 245 -5.00 2.01 -6.85
CA ALA A 245 -4.27 0.74 -6.93
C ALA A 245 -4.15 0.16 -8.36
N LYS A 246 -4.47 0.94 -9.40
CA LYS A 246 -4.52 0.47 -10.80
C LYS A 246 -3.19 0.73 -11.53
N ALA A 247 -2.11 0.08 -11.07
CA ALA A 247 -0.77 0.24 -11.63
C ALA A 247 -0.70 0.02 -13.14
N ASP A 248 -1.34 -1.04 -13.60
CA ASP A 248 -1.29 -1.45 -15.01
C ASP A 248 -2.04 -0.48 -15.94
N SER A 249 -2.98 0.29 -15.39
CA SER A 249 -3.81 1.24 -16.14
C SER A 249 -3.39 2.70 -15.95
N ILE A 250 -2.31 2.99 -15.20
CA ILE A 250 -1.94 4.38 -14.88
C ILE A 250 -1.72 5.24 -16.13
N GLN A 251 -1.26 4.65 -17.21
CA GLN A 251 -1.07 5.33 -18.50
C GLN A 251 -2.39 5.89 -19.06
N GLU A 252 -3.48 5.16 -18.87
CA GLU A 252 -4.82 5.55 -19.36
C GLU A 252 -5.34 6.82 -18.67
N PHE A 253 -4.84 7.11 -17.48
CA PHE A 253 -5.29 8.23 -16.65
C PHE A 253 -4.45 9.51 -16.79
N THR A 254 -3.33 9.47 -17.53
CA THR A 254 -2.44 10.64 -17.70
C THR A 254 -3.15 11.82 -18.38
N GLY A 255 -4.09 11.56 -19.27
CA GLY A 255 -4.87 12.59 -19.98
C GLY A 255 -5.81 13.42 -19.11
N TYR A 256 -6.12 12.98 -17.87
CA TYR A 256 -7.00 13.71 -16.97
C TYR A 256 -6.28 14.76 -16.09
N GLY A 257 -4.99 15.00 -16.30
CA GLY A 257 -4.25 16.01 -15.54
C GLY A 257 -4.19 15.74 -14.03
N ILE A 258 -4.09 14.45 -13.63
CA ILE A 258 -3.95 14.05 -12.23
C ILE A 258 -2.61 14.55 -11.69
N THR A 259 -2.65 15.27 -10.57
CA THR A 259 -1.45 15.84 -9.93
C THR A 259 -0.71 14.83 -9.09
N SER A 260 -1.46 14.04 -8.29
CA SER A 260 -0.88 13.00 -7.45
C SER A 260 -1.88 11.87 -7.16
N PHE A 261 -1.38 10.77 -6.66
CA PHE A 261 -2.17 9.66 -6.11
C PHE A 261 -1.37 8.95 -5.04
N ASP A 262 -2.06 8.22 -4.15
CA ASP A 262 -1.40 7.36 -3.17
C ASP A 262 -1.75 5.90 -3.38
N SER A 263 -0.87 5.01 -2.94
CA SER A 263 -1.12 3.58 -2.90
C SER A 263 -0.21 2.84 -1.92
N THR A 264 -0.80 1.88 -1.21
CA THR A 264 -0.07 0.85 -0.44
C THR A 264 0.09 -0.45 -1.22
N SER A 265 -0.56 -0.59 -2.36
CA SER A 265 -0.71 -1.86 -3.09
C SER A 265 0.61 -2.56 -3.41
N PRO A 266 1.69 -1.89 -3.86
CA PRO A 266 2.94 -2.57 -4.18
C PRO A 266 3.55 -3.28 -2.97
N LEU A 267 3.46 -2.66 -1.78
CA LEU A 267 3.96 -3.26 -0.55
C LEU A 267 3.02 -4.33 -0.02
N ILE A 268 1.71 -4.07 0.04
CA ILE A 268 0.73 -5.02 0.58
C ILE A 268 0.69 -6.31 -0.23
N ARG A 269 0.80 -6.25 -1.55
CA ARG A 269 0.87 -7.46 -2.39
C ARG A 269 2.03 -8.37 -2.02
N ALA A 270 3.15 -7.83 -1.57
CA ALA A 270 4.26 -8.63 -1.09
C ALA A 270 3.92 -9.53 0.12
N PHE A 271 2.87 -9.19 0.88
CA PHE A 271 2.40 -9.94 2.04
C PHE A 271 1.16 -10.80 1.76
N MET A 272 0.27 -10.33 0.90
CA MET A 272 -1.09 -10.87 0.79
C MET A 272 -1.32 -11.65 -0.51
N ASP A 273 -0.60 -11.34 -1.59
CA ASP A 273 -0.79 -12.01 -2.87
C ASP A 273 0.19 -13.18 -3.01
N GLU A 274 -0.33 -14.40 -3.23
CA GLU A 274 0.49 -15.60 -3.45
C GLU A 274 0.84 -15.83 -4.94
N LYS A 275 0.35 -14.98 -5.85
CA LYS A 275 0.48 -15.19 -7.29
C LYS A 275 1.28 -14.09 -8.00
N ALA A 276 1.17 -12.85 -7.50
CA ALA A 276 1.66 -11.65 -8.16
C ALA A 276 2.32 -10.70 -7.15
N ASN A 277 3.27 -11.20 -6.36
CA ASN A 277 3.84 -10.46 -5.22
C ASN A 277 5.30 -10.02 -5.40
N TYR A 278 5.86 -10.22 -6.60
CA TYR A 278 7.16 -9.71 -7.01
C TYR A 278 7.04 -9.09 -8.41
N TYR A 279 7.42 -7.82 -8.56
CA TYR A 279 7.23 -7.02 -9.77
C TYR A 279 8.51 -6.96 -10.60
N MET A 280 8.37 -6.98 -11.91
CA MET A 280 9.47 -6.71 -12.84
C MET A 280 8.99 -5.85 -14.01
N PRO A 281 9.82 -4.95 -14.55
CA PRO A 281 9.51 -4.29 -15.81
C PRO A 281 9.45 -5.33 -16.93
N ASN A 282 8.45 -5.24 -17.82
CA ASN A 282 8.44 -6.06 -19.03
C ASN A 282 9.01 -5.28 -20.23
N GLY A 283 9.44 -6.01 -21.26
CA GLY A 283 10.00 -5.40 -22.47
C GLY A 283 8.99 -4.58 -23.31
N LYS A 284 7.70 -4.60 -22.94
CA LYS A 284 6.61 -3.91 -23.66
C LYS A 284 6.19 -2.60 -23.00
N GLY A 285 6.88 -2.20 -21.93
CA GLY A 285 6.61 -0.95 -21.19
C GLY A 285 5.59 -1.09 -20.07
N GLY A 286 5.18 -2.31 -19.71
CA GLY A 286 4.33 -2.63 -18.55
C GLY A 286 5.12 -3.32 -17.44
N LEU A 287 4.39 -4.04 -16.58
CA LEU A 287 4.92 -4.85 -15.49
C LEU A 287 4.60 -6.33 -15.71
N ASP A 288 5.57 -7.19 -15.41
CA ASP A 288 5.39 -8.61 -15.20
C ASP A 288 5.33 -8.92 -13.70
N TYR A 289 4.54 -9.92 -13.35
CA TYR A 289 4.31 -10.33 -11.98
C TYR A 289 4.75 -11.78 -11.78
N TYR A 290 5.51 -12.00 -10.71
CA TYR A 290 5.98 -13.32 -10.30
C TYR A 290 5.43 -13.70 -8.93
N ALA A 291 5.30 -14.99 -8.71
CA ALA A 291 4.99 -15.54 -7.40
C ALA A 291 6.29 -15.76 -6.62
N ALA A 292 6.45 -15.09 -5.50
CA ALA A 292 7.51 -15.43 -4.56
C ALA A 292 7.32 -16.85 -4.01
N ILE A 293 8.43 -17.51 -3.72
CA ILE A 293 8.50 -18.92 -3.36
C ILE A 293 8.13 -19.07 -1.89
N ARG A 294 6.97 -19.65 -1.63
CA ARG A 294 6.43 -19.78 -0.28
C ARG A 294 7.10 -20.93 0.47
N ILE A 295 7.88 -20.63 1.48
CA ILE A 295 8.47 -21.58 2.42
C ILE A 295 8.17 -21.09 3.84
N PRO A 296 6.95 -21.32 4.37
CA PRO A 296 6.57 -20.82 5.69
C PRO A 296 7.37 -21.51 6.80
N GLN A 297 7.52 -20.84 7.94
CA GLN A 297 8.16 -21.43 9.12
C GLN A 297 7.29 -22.53 9.71
N ALA A 298 7.84 -23.72 9.87
CA ALA A 298 7.10 -24.90 10.36
C ALA A 298 6.51 -24.65 11.76
N THR A 299 7.25 -23.95 12.62
CA THR A 299 6.89 -23.71 14.03
C THR A 299 6.12 -22.41 14.29
N GLU A 300 5.91 -21.57 13.27
CA GLU A 300 5.22 -20.28 13.41
C GLU A 300 3.98 -20.16 12.51
N ASN A 301 3.89 -20.96 11.45
CA ASN A 301 2.73 -20.94 10.58
C ASN A 301 1.50 -21.54 11.30
N PRO A 302 0.38 -20.78 11.44
CA PRO A 302 -0.79 -21.23 12.22
C PRO A 302 -1.39 -22.55 11.73
N ARG A 303 -1.38 -22.81 10.41
CA ARG A 303 -1.93 -24.03 9.81
C ARG A 303 -1.06 -25.24 10.12
N LEU A 304 0.25 -25.11 9.96
CA LEU A 304 1.21 -26.16 10.27
C LEU A 304 1.19 -26.47 11.77
N MET A 305 1.17 -25.44 12.62
CA MET A 305 1.04 -25.59 14.06
C MET A 305 -0.26 -26.29 14.47
N GLN A 306 -1.37 -26.00 13.79
CA GLN A 306 -2.62 -26.71 14.04
C GLN A 306 -2.53 -28.20 13.66
N GLY A 307 -1.87 -28.52 12.55
CA GLY A 307 -1.60 -29.91 12.14
C GLY A 307 -0.72 -30.65 13.13
N ILE A 308 0.33 -29.99 13.64
CA ILE A 308 1.19 -30.54 14.72
C ILE A 308 0.38 -30.81 15.98
N LYS A 309 -0.42 -29.86 16.47
CA LYS A 309 -1.26 -29.98 17.65
C LYS A 309 -2.29 -31.11 17.52
N ARG A 310 -2.75 -31.42 16.31
CA ARG A 310 -3.68 -32.52 16.02
C ARG A 310 -2.99 -33.87 15.81
N GLY A 311 -1.66 -33.92 15.90
CA GLY A 311 -0.89 -35.14 15.64
C GLY A 311 -0.84 -35.59 14.17
N ILE A 312 -1.25 -34.71 13.22
CA ILE A 312 -1.23 -35.02 11.80
C ILE A 312 0.19 -34.89 11.23
N PHE A 313 0.97 -33.94 11.77
CA PHE A 313 2.34 -33.65 11.30
C PHE A 313 3.33 -33.88 12.43
N ASN A 314 4.47 -34.53 12.10
CA ASN A 314 5.62 -34.60 12.98
C ASN A 314 6.43 -33.27 12.85
N PRO A 315 6.67 -32.54 13.94
CA PRO A 315 7.35 -31.25 13.90
C PRO A 315 8.80 -31.35 13.39
N GLU A 316 9.52 -32.41 13.75
CA GLU A 316 10.92 -32.62 13.32
C GLU A 316 11.00 -32.91 11.82
N ASP A 317 10.04 -33.68 11.28
CA ASP A 317 9.96 -33.96 9.84
C ASP A 317 9.67 -32.68 9.05
N LEU A 318 8.72 -31.85 9.53
CA LEU A 318 8.42 -30.55 8.91
C LEU A 318 9.64 -29.63 8.92
N GLN A 319 10.35 -29.52 10.03
CA GLN A 319 11.56 -28.69 10.13
C GLN A 319 12.68 -29.18 9.20
N ARG A 320 12.86 -30.50 9.08
CA ARG A 320 13.84 -31.10 8.17
C ARG A 320 13.51 -30.74 6.70
N ARG A 321 12.23 -30.86 6.29
CA ARG A 321 11.76 -30.53 4.95
C ARG A 321 11.88 -29.03 4.68
N GLU A 322 11.51 -28.18 5.62
CA GLU A 322 11.70 -26.75 5.57
C GLU A 322 13.18 -26.37 5.31
N THR A 323 14.08 -26.93 6.13
CA THR A 323 15.52 -26.70 6.00
C THR A 323 16.05 -27.15 4.64
N ARG A 324 15.57 -28.32 4.15
CA ARG A 324 15.92 -28.84 2.83
C ARG A 324 15.45 -27.92 1.71
N ALA A 325 14.21 -27.43 1.78
CA ALA A 325 13.65 -26.52 0.78
C ALA A 325 14.42 -25.18 0.71
N LEU A 326 14.76 -24.60 1.86
CA LEU A 326 15.58 -23.37 1.92
C LEU A 326 17.00 -23.59 1.38
N ALA A 327 17.63 -24.70 1.77
CA ALA A 327 18.98 -25.06 1.30
C ALA A 327 18.98 -25.28 -0.23
N ALA A 328 18.01 -26.02 -0.76
CA ALA A 328 17.88 -26.28 -2.18
C ALA A 328 17.75 -24.97 -3.00
N LEU A 329 16.92 -24.02 -2.54
CA LEU A 329 16.75 -22.74 -3.20
C LEU A 329 18.04 -21.89 -3.17
N ARG A 330 18.76 -21.87 -2.06
CA ARG A 330 20.04 -21.16 -1.95
C ARG A 330 21.13 -21.79 -2.81
N GLN A 331 21.18 -23.13 -2.87
CA GLN A 331 22.10 -23.87 -3.75
C GLN A 331 21.80 -23.62 -5.22
N PHE A 332 20.52 -23.57 -5.59
CA PHE A 332 20.09 -23.16 -6.94
C PHE A 332 20.56 -21.74 -7.27
N ASP A 333 20.38 -20.81 -6.36
CA ASP A 333 20.82 -19.42 -6.55
C ASP A 333 22.34 -19.31 -6.77
N GLN A 334 23.12 -20.12 -6.05
CA GLN A 334 24.58 -20.26 -6.19
C GLN A 334 25.03 -21.05 -7.43
N GLY A 335 24.08 -21.64 -8.19
CA GLY A 335 24.39 -22.44 -9.38
C GLY A 335 24.89 -23.87 -9.08
N SER A 336 24.82 -24.31 -7.81
CA SER A 336 25.26 -25.65 -7.39
C SER A 336 24.16 -26.71 -7.43
N GLN A 337 22.91 -26.32 -7.74
CA GLN A 337 21.77 -27.21 -7.90
C GLN A 337 20.90 -26.80 -9.10
N GLY A 338 20.33 -27.77 -9.80
CA GLY A 338 19.45 -27.55 -10.94
C GLY A 338 18.00 -27.21 -10.54
N ILE A 339 17.19 -26.81 -11.51
CA ILE A 339 15.77 -26.42 -11.30
C ILE A 339 14.98 -27.59 -10.72
N GLU A 340 14.98 -28.76 -11.39
CA GLU A 340 14.13 -29.90 -11.00
C GLU A 340 14.33 -30.38 -9.56
N PRO A 341 15.55 -30.67 -9.07
CA PRO A 341 15.74 -31.05 -7.69
C PRO A 341 15.37 -29.94 -6.70
N THR A 342 15.44 -28.67 -7.11
CA THR A 342 14.98 -27.53 -6.30
C THR A 342 13.47 -27.49 -6.20
N VAL A 343 12.76 -27.66 -7.32
CA VAL A 343 11.31 -27.76 -7.37
C VAL A 343 10.81 -28.90 -6.48
N GLU A 344 11.40 -30.09 -6.62
CA GLU A 344 11.02 -31.27 -5.82
C GLU A 344 11.20 -31.01 -4.31
N ALA A 345 12.33 -30.42 -3.89
CA ALA A 345 12.58 -30.13 -2.47
C ALA A 345 11.55 -29.12 -1.91
N ILE A 346 11.17 -28.11 -2.70
CA ILE A 346 10.20 -27.10 -2.29
C ILE A 346 8.79 -27.68 -2.28
N MET A 347 8.40 -28.43 -3.30
CA MET A 347 7.07 -29.04 -3.39
C MET A 347 6.85 -30.10 -2.31
N ASP A 348 7.90 -30.86 -1.95
CA ASP A 348 7.88 -31.82 -0.85
C ASP A 348 7.51 -31.16 0.49
N TYR A 349 7.87 -29.89 0.68
CA TYR A 349 7.45 -29.12 1.87
C TYR A 349 6.10 -28.42 1.68
N GLN A 350 5.85 -27.82 0.52
CA GLN A 350 4.64 -27.02 0.29
C GLN A 350 3.34 -27.84 0.33
N GLN A 351 3.39 -29.13 0.01
CA GLN A 351 2.22 -30.01 0.12
C GLN A 351 1.60 -29.96 1.53
N PHE A 352 2.42 -29.91 2.60
CA PHE A 352 1.94 -29.82 3.97
C PHE A 352 1.27 -28.48 4.30
N ALA A 353 1.77 -27.39 3.73
CA ALA A 353 1.18 -26.06 3.90
C ALA A 353 -0.14 -25.88 3.12
N THR A 354 -0.44 -26.80 2.17
CA THR A 354 -1.60 -26.74 1.28
C THR A 354 -2.71 -27.71 1.69
N LEU A 355 -2.42 -28.67 2.57
CA LEU A 355 -3.36 -29.68 3.06
C LEU A 355 -4.48 -29.06 3.92
N SER A 356 -5.47 -28.45 3.29
CA SER A 356 -6.75 -28.10 3.93
C SER A 356 -7.85 -28.06 2.89
N GLY A 357 -8.72 -29.09 2.87
CA GLY A 357 -9.88 -29.14 1.99
C GLY A 357 -10.04 -30.47 1.22
N ASP A 358 -10.81 -30.42 0.17
CA ASP A 358 -11.10 -31.50 -0.77
C ASP A 358 -9.83 -31.89 -1.53
N ASP A 359 -9.48 -33.17 -1.57
CA ASP A 359 -8.27 -33.73 -2.18
C ASP A 359 -8.12 -33.37 -3.67
N GLU A 360 -9.23 -33.29 -4.42
CA GLU A 360 -9.20 -32.89 -5.83
C GLU A 360 -8.82 -31.42 -6.00
N LYS A 361 -9.30 -30.54 -5.12
CA LYS A 361 -8.93 -29.12 -5.13
C LYS A 361 -7.49 -28.93 -4.70
N ILE A 362 -7.00 -29.71 -3.76
CA ILE A 362 -5.59 -29.71 -3.33
C ILE A 362 -4.70 -30.08 -4.52
N GLY A 363 -4.99 -31.18 -5.23
CA GLY A 363 -4.20 -31.60 -6.39
C GLY A 363 -4.12 -30.52 -7.49
N LYS A 364 -5.26 -29.94 -7.89
CA LYS A 364 -5.31 -28.86 -8.87
C LYS A 364 -4.55 -27.59 -8.43
N ASN A 365 -4.56 -27.31 -7.13
CA ASN A 365 -3.83 -26.17 -6.58
C ASN A 365 -2.31 -26.41 -6.57
N LEU A 366 -1.87 -27.60 -6.22
CA LEU A 366 -0.45 -27.97 -6.24
C LEU A 366 0.16 -27.90 -7.66
N ILE A 367 -0.58 -28.32 -8.69
CA ILE A 367 -0.14 -28.17 -10.08
C ILE A 367 0.13 -26.68 -10.42
N LYS A 368 -0.80 -25.79 -10.06
CA LYS A 368 -0.63 -24.35 -10.30
C LYS A 368 0.51 -23.75 -9.49
N VAL A 369 0.72 -24.23 -8.28
CA VAL A 369 1.84 -23.82 -7.43
C VAL A 369 3.16 -24.24 -8.07
N ARG A 370 3.26 -25.48 -8.53
CA ARG A 370 4.44 -26.01 -9.24
C ARG A 370 4.76 -25.17 -10.48
N GLN A 371 3.77 -24.92 -11.33
CA GLN A 371 3.96 -24.12 -12.57
C GLN A 371 4.50 -22.70 -12.27
N ARG A 372 3.98 -22.03 -11.23
CA ARG A 372 4.47 -20.73 -10.82
C ARG A 372 5.89 -20.79 -10.27
N LEU A 373 6.19 -21.82 -9.45
CA LEU A 373 7.52 -22.07 -8.94
C LEU A 373 8.54 -22.29 -10.05
N GLU A 374 8.23 -23.17 -11.00
CA GLU A 374 9.06 -23.45 -12.18
C GLU A 374 9.30 -22.20 -13.01
N ARG A 375 8.27 -21.39 -13.28
CA ARG A 375 8.42 -20.11 -13.96
C ARG A 375 9.36 -19.17 -13.21
N THR A 376 9.17 -19.01 -11.90
CA THR A 376 10.00 -18.11 -11.08
C THR A 376 11.46 -18.56 -11.04
N LEU A 377 11.72 -19.87 -10.96
CA LEU A 377 13.07 -20.43 -11.00
C LEU A 377 13.72 -20.35 -12.38
N THR A 378 12.95 -20.56 -13.45
CA THR A 378 13.47 -20.48 -14.83
C THR A 378 13.84 -19.05 -15.22
N GLU A 379 13.00 -18.08 -14.87
CA GLU A 379 13.19 -16.67 -15.24
C GLU A 379 14.07 -15.90 -14.24
N THR A 380 14.30 -16.44 -13.04
CA THR A 380 15.16 -15.88 -11.97
C THR A 380 15.03 -14.34 -11.80
N PRO A 381 13.83 -13.78 -11.60
CA PRO A 381 13.61 -12.34 -11.69
C PRO A 381 14.44 -11.52 -10.69
N TRP A 382 14.81 -12.09 -9.54
CA TRP A 382 15.66 -11.42 -8.55
C TRP A 382 17.11 -11.26 -9.01
N LYS A 383 17.60 -12.11 -9.93
CA LYS A 383 18.94 -11.99 -10.53
C LYS A 383 18.98 -10.95 -11.65
N ASN A 384 17.82 -10.71 -12.27
CA ASN A 384 17.66 -9.76 -13.36
C ASN A 384 17.24 -8.36 -12.88
N CYS A 385 17.16 -8.15 -11.56
CA CYS A 385 16.82 -6.89 -10.94
C CYS A 385 18.06 -6.26 -10.30
N ASP A 386 18.34 -5.01 -10.63
CA ASP A 386 19.49 -4.22 -10.17
C ASP A 386 19.17 -3.29 -8.99
N CYS A 387 17.93 -3.34 -8.44
CA CYS A 387 17.59 -2.48 -7.30
C CYS A 387 18.40 -2.85 -6.05
N ASP A 388 18.63 -1.85 -5.19
CA ASP A 388 19.44 -1.99 -3.96
C ASP A 388 18.95 -3.13 -3.04
N VAL A 389 17.64 -3.43 -3.03
CA VAL A 389 17.10 -4.54 -2.25
C VAL A 389 17.59 -5.87 -2.81
N CYS A 390 17.41 -6.12 -4.12
CA CYS A 390 17.77 -7.38 -4.75
C CYS A 390 19.29 -7.57 -4.77
N ALA A 391 20.05 -6.51 -5.04
CA ALA A 391 21.51 -6.54 -4.96
C ALA A 391 22.03 -6.88 -3.57
N LYS A 392 21.37 -6.37 -2.50
CA LYS A 392 21.80 -6.60 -1.11
C LYS A 392 21.44 -7.98 -0.58
N VAL A 393 20.25 -8.51 -0.90
CA VAL A 393 19.74 -9.74 -0.23
C VAL A 393 19.62 -10.95 -1.17
N GLY A 394 19.84 -10.79 -2.47
CA GLY A 394 19.82 -11.88 -3.45
C GLY A 394 18.50 -12.68 -3.38
N VAL A 395 18.63 -14.01 -3.40
CA VAL A 395 17.49 -14.95 -3.39
C VAL A 395 16.55 -14.77 -2.19
N GLU A 396 17.00 -14.15 -1.11
CA GLU A 396 16.15 -13.97 0.09
C GLU A 396 14.94 -13.07 -0.17
N VAL A 397 14.99 -12.19 -1.18
CA VAL A 397 13.85 -11.34 -1.56
C VAL A 397 12.69 -12.14 -2.15
N ILE A 398 12.98 -13.23 -2.87
CA ILE A 398 11.96 -14.06 -3.53
C ILE A 398 11.36 -15.11 -2.58
N ILE A 399 11.91 -15.29 -1.38
CA ILE A 399 11.37 -16.22 -0.39
C ILE A 399 10.19 -15.57 0.33
N PHE A 400 8.99 -16.14 0.15
CA PHE A 400 7.79 -15.70 0.85
C PHE A 400 7.70 -16.38 2.23
N ARG A 401 8.20 -15.66 3.25
CA ARG A 401 8.37 -16.19 4.60
C ARG A 401 8.21 -15.03 5.61
N SER A 402 9.15 -14.70 6.41
CA SER A 402 9.10 -13.72 7.49
C SER A 402 8.68 -12.29 7.06
N ALA A 403 8.26 -11.47 8.03
CA ALA A 403 7.86 -10.09 7.80
C ALA A 403 9.00 -9.24 7.20
N ASN A 404 10.25 -9.47 7.61
CA ASN A 404 11.41 -8.73 7.10
C ASN A 404 11.63 -8.98 5.60
N ARG A 405 11.59 -10.25 5.14
CA ARG A 405 11.66 -10.59 3.71
C ARG A 405 10.52 -9.98 2.91
N ASN A 406 9.30 -10.12 3.42
CA ASN A 406 8.12 -9.62 2.73
C ASN A 406 8.14 -8.09 2.61
N ARG A 407 8.60 -7.35 3.64
CA ARG A 407 8.80 -5.90 3.54
C ARG A 407 9.87 -5.53 2.53
N ARG A 408 11.01 -6.21 2.51
CA ARG A 408 12.06 -5.97 1.51
C ARG A 408 11.55 -6.22 0.10
N ARG A 409 10.77 -7.29 -0.12
CA ARG A 409 10.09 -7.51 -1.40
C ARG A 409 9.08 -6.39 -1.70
N GLY A 410 8.38 -5.89 -0.69
CA GLY A 410 7.51 -4.72 -0.81
C GLY A 410 8.27 -3.45 -1.19
N PHE A 411 9.45 -3.22 -0.63
CA PHE A 411 10.32 -2.10 -1.01
C PHE A 411 10.80 -2.22 -2.46
N HIS A 412 11.24 -3.42 -2.87
CA HIS A 412 11.52 -3.71 -4.27
C HIS A 412 10.32 -3.38 -5.16
N ASN A 413 9.11 -3.87 -4.82
CA ASN A 413 7.90 -3.58 -5.59
C ASN A 413 7.59 -2.08 -5.66
N LEU A 414 7.77 -1.33 -4.58
CA LEU A 414 7.61 0.14 -4.56
C LEU A 414 8.55 0.81 -5.56
N GLY A 415 9.83 0.42 -5.57
CA GLY A 415 10.83 0.96 -6.49
C GLY A 415 10.49 0.66 -7.96
N ILE A 416 10.15 -0.59 -8.27
CA ILE A 416 9.76 -1.00 -9.63
C ILE A 416 8.48 -0.27 -10.08
N TYR A 417 7.49 -0.14 -9.19
CA TYR A 417 6.26 0.56 -9.47
C TYR A 417 6.48 2.06 -9.71
N HIS A 418 7.25 2.72 -8.86
CA HIS A 418 7.58 4.14 -9.03
C HIS A 418 8.32 4.39 -10.35
N GLN A 419 9.34 3.58 -10.67
CA GLN A 419 10.05 3.68 -11.96
C GLN A 419 9.09 3.46 -13.15
N HIS A 420 8.14 2.54 -13.04
CA HIS A 420 7.12 2.33 -14.06
C HIS A 420 6.27 3.59 -14.27
N VAL A 421 5.77 4.19 -13.19
CA VAL A 421 5.01 5.46 -13.24
C VAL A 421 5.83 6.58 -13.89
N GLN A 422 7.10 6.76 -13.50
CA GLN A 422 7.96 7.80 -14.08
C GLN A 422 8.19 7.60 -15.58
N ARG A 423 8.44 6.37 -16.04
CA ARG A 423 8.58 6.05 -17.49
C ARG A 423 7.32 6.36 -18.30
N ILE A 424 6.13 6.14 -17.74
CA ILE A 424 4.86 6.49 -18.37
C ILE A 424 4.75 8.01 -18.54
N LEU A 425 5.07 8.75 -17.47
CA LEU A 425 4.99 10.20 -17.49
C LEU A 425 6.00 10.86 -18.47
N GLU A 426 7.19 10.30 -18.60
CA GLU A 426 8.20 10.74 -19.58
C GLU A 426 7.71 10.55 -21.02
N LYS A 427 7.03 9.45 -21.31
CA LYS A 427 6.47 9.16 -22.66
C LYS A 427 5.25 10.01 -23.01
N SER A 428 4.58 10.59 -22.01
CA SER A 428 3.36 11.40 -22.17
C SER A 428 3.66 12.89 -22.29
N ARG A 429 4.92 13.30 -22.11
CA ARG A 429 5.45 14.67 -22.35
C ARG A 429 5.93 14.83 -23.77
#